data_5586a950bc55ed4617c1fe5eeb226d71
#
_entry.id   5586a950bc55ed4617c1fe5eeb226d71
#
_cell.length_a   1.000
_cell.length_b   1.000
_cell.length_c   1.000
_cell.angle_alpha   90.00
_cell.angle_beta   90.00
_cell.angle_gamma   90.00
#
_symmetry.space_group_name_H-M   'P 1'
#
loop_
_entity.id
_entity.type
_entity.pdbx_description
1 polymer ?
#
loop_
_entity_poly.entity_id
_entity_poly.type
_entity_poly.pdbx_seq_one_letter_code
_entity_poly.pdbx_strand_id
1 'polypeptide(L)'
;MTALDPVTHYNLASALLRAPSKVKCERANREKALGVLKMVGLEQYKDESPFNLAYGLQRRVELARAIVNEPELLMLDEPAAGLNPSEIDDFIELIKKLREHYGFGILFIEHRMRVVNELSEYIYVINFGDLLTEGLPEKVVNDPEVIKAYLGEEEDQA
;
A
#
# COMPACT_ATOMS: atom_id res chain seq x y z
N MET A 1 -2.23 -6.11 15.18
CA MET A 1 -1.44 -7.29 15.62
C MET A 1 -1.83 -8.57 14.90
N THR A 2 -3.08 -8.77 14.51
CA THR A 2 -3.55 -9.97 13.76
C THR A 2 -2.81 -10.22 12.44
N ALA A 3 -2.27 -9.18 11.79
CA ALA A 3 -1.47 -9.33 10.57
C ALA A 3 -0.15 -10.12 10.78
N LEU A 4 0.36 -10.17 12.00
CA LEU A 4 1.59 -10.91 12.35
C LEU A 4 1.33 -12.36 12.81
N ASP A 5 0.07 -12.73 13.06
CA ASP A 5 -0.28 -14.06 13.55
C ASP A 5 0.17 -15.22 12.61
N PRO A 6 0.05 -15.11 11.27
CA PRO A 6 0.49 -16.18 10.37
C PRO A 6 2.00 -16.46 10.40
N VAL A 7 2.80 -15.47 10.82
CA VAL A 7 4.26 -15.56 10.87
C VAL A 7 4.75 -15.98 12.26
N THR A 8 3.85 -15.98 13.25
CA THR A 8 4.19 -16.26 14.65
C THR A 8 4.08 -17.76 14.96
N HIS A 9 5.21 -18.44 15.07
CA HIS A 9 5.25 -19.87 15.38
C HIS A 9 5.21 -20.13 16.89
N TYR A 10 4.06 -20.53 17.41
CA TYR A 10 3.95 -21.15 18.73
C TYR A 10 2.94 -22.30 18.70
N ASN A 11 3.22 -23.37 19.47
CA ASN A 11 2.31 -24.50 19.54
C ASN A 11 1.17 -24.26 20.55
N LEU A 12 0.08 -25.04 20.44
CA LEU A 12 -1.10 -24.95 21.28
C LEU A 12 -0.80 -25.05 22.78
N ALA A 13 0.17 -25.86 23.17
CA ALA A 13 0.56 -26.03 24.57
C ALA A 13 1.21 -24.76 25.15
N SER A 14 2.07 -24.08 24.37
CA SER A 14 2.68 -22.79 24.78
C SER A 14 1.67 -21.64 24.82
N ALA A 15 0.61 -21.72 24.02
CA ALA A 15 -0.49 -20.74 24.03
C ALA A 15 -1.33 -20.82 25.32
N LEU A 16 -1.62 -22.04 25.79
CA LEU A 16 -2.39 -22.28 27.04
C LEU A 16 -1.64 -21.90 28.30
N LEU A 17 -0.32 -22.11 28.36
CA LEU A 17 0.51 -21.97 29.58
C LEU A 17 1.13 -20.57 29.75
N ARG A 18 0.78 -19.56 28.89
CA ARG A 18 1.43 -18.22 28.90
C ARG A 18 2.96 -18.30 29.03
N ALA A 19 3.55 -19.22 28.28
CA ALA A 19 5.00 -19.46 28.34
C ALA A 19 5.79 -18.16 28.13
N PRO A 20 6.92 -17.96 28.81
CA PRO A 20 7.76 -16.75 28.68
C PRO A 20 8.14 -16.43 27.23
N SER A 21 8.28 -17.47 26.39
CA SER A 21 8.52 -17.34 24.94
C SER A 21 7.39 -16.66 24.20
N LYS A 22 6.12 -16.95 24.56
CA LYS A 22 4.94 -16.31 23.95
C LYS A 22 4.89 -14.81 24.30
N VAL A 23 5.09 -14.46 25.57
CA VAL A 23 5.10 -13.08 26.05
C VAL A 23 6.19 -12.27 25.36
N LYS A 24 7.38 -12.85 25.15
CA LYS A 24 8.49 -12.22 24.44
C LYS A 24 8.15 -12.01 22.95
N CYS A 25 7.52 -13.00 22.31
CA CYS A 25 7.09 -12.89 20.91
C CYS A 25 5.99 -11.83 20.73
N GLU A 26 4.99 -11.83 21.60
CA GLU A 26 3.91 -10.81 21.56
C GLU A 26 4.46 -9.40 21.76
N ARG A 27 5.44 -9.23 22.65
CA ARG A 27 6.11 -7.94 22.86
C ARG A 27 6.87 -7.50 21.60
N ALA A 28 7.66 -8.37 21.00
CA ALA A 28 8.38 -8.07 19.76
C ALA A 28 7.42 -7.70 18.61
N ASN A 29 6.32 -8.47 18.45
CA ASN A 29 5.31 -8.18 17.45
C ASN A 29 4.62 -6.83 17.71
N ARG A 30 4.38 -6.49 18.97
CA ARG A 30 3.82 -5.18 19.32
C ARG A 30 4.78 -4.04 19.01
N GLU A 31 6.06 -4.19 19.34
CA GLU A 31 7.09 -3.20 19.05
C GLU A 31 7.22 -2.98 17.52
N LYS A 32 7.22 -4.08 16.74
CA LYS A 32 7.22 -4.03 15.28
C LYS A 32 6.00 -3.29 14.73
N ALA A 33 4.81 -3.64 15.19
CA ALA A 33 3.57 -2.99 14.76
C ALA A 33 3.54 -1.48 15.10
N LEU A 34 4.03 -1.09 16.28
CA LEU A 34 4.13 0.31 16.68
C LEU A 34 5.15 1.07 15.81
N GLY A 35 6.26 0.45 15.45
CA GLY A 35 7.25 1.01 14.52
C GLY A 35 6.63 1.32 13.17
N VAL A 36 5.86 0.38 12.61
CA VAL A 36 5.14 0.58 11.34
C VAL A 36 4.09 1.69 11.46
N LEU A 37 3.27 1.69 12.53
CA LEU A 37 2.27 2.74 12.75
C LEU A 37 2.91 4.13 12.81
N LYS A 38 4.07 4.26 13.43
CA LYS A 38 4.82 5.52 13.46
C LYS A 38 5.26 5.95 12.07
N MET A 39 5.74 5.01 11.24
CA MET A 39 6.18 5.31 9.88
C MET A 39 5.04 5.78 8.97
N VAL A 40 3.85 5.20 9.12
CA VAL A 40 2.66 5.62 8.36
C VAL A 40 1.93 6.81 9.00
N GLY A 41 2.45 7.38 10.10
CA GLY A 41 1.88 8.56 10.77
C GLY A 41 0.61 8.28 11.59
N LEU A 42 0.46 7.04 12.09
CA LEU A 42 -0.73 6.59 12.83
C LEU A 42 -0.47 6.28 14.31
N GLU A 43 0.69 6.65 14.87
CA GLU A 43 1.06 6.33 16.25
C GLU A 43 0.02 6.81 17.28
N GLN A 44 -0.54 8.02 17.08
CA GLN A 44 -1.55 8.59 17.96
C GLN A 44 -2.90 7.82 17.96
N TYR A 45 -3.15 7.05 16.90
CA TYR A 45 -4.40 6.28 16.72
C TYR A 45 -4.25 4.80 17.08
N LYS A 46 -3.16 4.39 17.73
CA LYS A 46 -2.83 2.99 18.03
C LYS A 46 -3.88 2.23 18.82
N ASP A 47 -4.69 2.93 19.62
CA ASP A 47 -5.74 2.39 20.47
C ASP A 47 -7.15 2.64 19.89
N GLU A 48 -7.22 3.30 18.73
CA GLU A 48 -8.48 3.59 18.04
C GLU A 48 -8.92 2.43 17.13
N SER A 49 -10.23 2.31 16.95
CA SER A 49 -10.76 1.41 15.92
C SER A 49 -10.54 2.01 14.52
N PRO A 50 -10.03 1.25 13.55
CA PRO A 50 -9.89 1.74 12.17
C PRO A 50 -11.17 2.31 11.57
N PHE A 51 -12.33 1.78 11.96
CA PHE A 51 -13.65 2.25 11.49
C PHE A 51 -14.00 3.67 11.94
N ASN A 52 -13.33 4.20 12.96
CA ASN A 52 -13.54 5.57 13.46
C ASN A 52 -12.62 6.58 12.78
N LEU A 53 -11.68 6.12 11.95
CA LEU A 53 -10.71 6.98 11.28
C LEU A 53 -11.29 7.54 9.98
N ALA A 54 -10.82 8.73 9.59
CA ALA A 54 -11.06 9.26 8.25
C ALA A 54 -10.53 8.30 7.18
N TYR A 55 -11.15 8.31 5.99
CA TYR A 55 -10.87 7.34 4.94
C TYR A 55 -9.39 7.27 4.54
N GLY A 56 -8.71 8.41 4.36
CA GLY A 56 -7.28 8.45 4.05
C GLY A 56 -6.40 7.80 5.15
N LEU A 57 -6.81 7.91 6.43
CA LEU A 57 -6.12 7.22 7.52
C LEU A 57 -6.40 5.72 7.53
N GLN A 58 -7.60 5.28 7.12
CA GLN A 58 -7.91 3.85 6.95
C GLN A 58 -7.01 3.23 5.88
N ARG A 59 -6.77 3.92 4.73
CA ARG A 59 -5.82 3.46 3.70
C ARG A 59 -4.40 3.31 4.24
N ARG A 60 -3.95 4.21 5.11
CA ARG A 60 -2.66 4.08 5.80
C ARG A 60 -2.62 2.87 6.75
N VAL A 61 -3.75 2.51 7.41
CA VAL A 61 -3.84 1.28 8.22
C VAL A 61 -3.73 0.03 7.35
N GLU A 62 -4.40 0.00 6.20
CA GLU A 62 -4.31 -1.12 5.24
C GLU A 62 -2.85 -1.32 4.78
N LEU A 63 -2.18 -0.24 4.41
CA LEU A 63 -0.78 -0.25 4.05
C LEU A 63 0.12 -0.74 5.20
N ALA A 64 -0.09 -0.24 6.42
CA ALA A 64 0.63 -0.69 7.60
C ALA A 64 0.48 -2.20 7.86
N ARG A 65 -0.73 -2.74 7.64
CA ARG A 65 -1.01 -4.17 7.75
C ARG A 65 -0.28 -5.00 6.70
N ALA A 66 -0.13 -4.48 5.49
CA ALA A 66 0.56 -5.17 4.41
C ALA A 66 2.07 -5.21 4.65
N ILE A 67 2.67 -4.11 5.10
CA ILE A 67 4.14 -3.98 5.24
C ILE A 67 4.69 -4.52 6.56
N VAL A 68 3.86 -4.71 7.61
CA VAL A 68 4.33 -5.18 8.92
C VAL A 68 5.01 -6.56 8.87
N ASN A 69 4.71 -7.35 7.84
CA ASN A 69 5.34 -8.65 7.59
C ASN A 69 6.62 -8.57 6.74
N GLU A 70 7.07 -7.34 6.40
CA GLU A 70 8.25 -7.09 5.57
C GLU A 70 8.21 -7.89 4.25
N PRO A 71 7.19 -7.67 3.40
CA PRO A 71 7.04 -8.41 2.15
C PRO A 71 8.18 -8.06 1.18
N GLU A 72 8.56 -9.00 0.32
CA GLU A 72 9.46 -8.72 -0.81
C GLU A 72 8.74 -8.01 -1.94
N LEU A 73 7.43 -8.26 -2.10
CA LEU A 73 6.56 -7.64 -3.11
C LEU A 73 5.26 -7.17 -2.45
N LEU A 74 4.94 -5.89 -2.63
CA LEU A 74 3.68 -5.29 -2.22
C LEU A 74 2.75 -5.17 -3.45
N MET A 75 1.57 -5.77 -3.37
CA MET A 75 0.55 -5.67 -4.41
C MET A 75 -0.57 -4.75 -3.95
N LEU A 76 -0.90 -3.74 -4.76
CA LEU A 76 -1.91 -2.72 -4.46
C LEU A 76 -2.91 -2.63 -5.62
N ASP A 77 -4.18 -2.68 -5.28
CA ASP A 77 -5.27 -2.53 -6.23
C ASP A 77 -5.99 -1.20 -5.94
N GLU A 78 -5.92 -0.27 -6.90
CA GLU A 78 -6.46 1.10 -6.83
C GLU A 78 -6.20 1.80 -5.49
N PRO A 79 -4.93 1.87 -5.02
CA PRO A 79 -4.63 2.34 -3.67
C PRO A 79 -5.00 3.80 -3.41
N ALA A 80 -5.13 4.61 -4.46
CA ALA A 80 -5.52 6.02 -4.35
C ALA A 80 -7.03 6.26 -4.53
N ALA A 81 -7.85 5.21 -4.73
CA ALA A 81 -9.29 5.36 -4.89
C ALA A 81 -9.92 6.05 -3.68
N GLY A 82 -10.79 7.04 -3.91
CA GLY A 82 -11.48 7.80 -2.86
C GLY A 82 -10.65 8.85 -2.12
N LEU A 83 -9.36 8.99 -2.43
CA LEU A 83 -8.52 10.06 -1.87
C LEU A 83 -8.72 11.37 -2.64
N ASN A 84 -8.67 12.50 -1.91
CA ASN A 84 -8.63 13.82 -2.52
C ASN A 84 -7.20 14.15 -3.04
N PRO A 85 -7.01 15.20 -3.88
CA PRO A 85 -5.71 15.51 -4.47
C PRO A 85 -4.55 15.65 -3.46
N SER A 86 -4.79 16.30 -2.32
CA SER A 86 -3.76 16.47 -1.28
C SER A 86 -3.43 15.14 -0.59
N GLU A 87 -4.45 14.30 -0.35
CA GLU A 87 -4.23 12.96 0.23
C GLU A 87 -3.48 12.03 -0.72
N ILE A 88 -3.66 12.20 -2.04
CA ILE A 88 -2.89 11.45 -3.05
C ILE A 88 -1.41 11.81 -2.97
N ASP A 89 -1.08 13.09 -2.84
CA ASP A 89 0.31 13.53 -2.72
C ASP A 89 0.97 12.96 -1.48
N ASP A 90 0.30 13.06 -0.34
CA ASP A 90 0.75 12.48 0.93
C ASP A 90 0.93 10.96 0.82
N PHE A 91 0.05 10.28 0.09
CA PHE A 91 0.10 8.84 -0.12
C PHE A 91 1.29 8.44 -1.01
N ILE A 92 1.53 9.16 -2.10
CA ILE A 92 2.68 8.94 -2.99
C ILE A 92 4.00 9.07 -2.20
N GLU A 93 4.16 10.16 -1.45
CA GLU A 93 5.36 10.39 -0.63
C GLU A 93 5.52 9.31 0.46
N LEU A 94 4.42 8.85 1.04
CA LEU A 94 4.44 7.76 2.01
C LEU A 94 4.93 6.45 1.36
N ILE A 95 4.41 6.08 0.19
CA ILE A 95 4.83 4.86 -0.55
C ILE A 95 6.33 4.93 -0.89
N LYS A 96 6.81 6.06 -1.43
CA LYS A 96 8.24 6.26 -1.75
C LYS A 96 9.12 6.03 -0.51
N LYS A 97 8.76 6.66 0.61
CA LYS A 97 9.48 6.53 1.89
C LYS A 97 9.49 5.10 2.42
N LEU A 98 8.36 4.39 2.32
CA LEU A 98 8.26 3.01 2.80
C LEU A 98 9.08 2.06 1.91
N ARG A 99 9.03 2.26 0.58
CA ARG A 99 9.84 1.49 -0.37
C ARG A 99 11.35 1.68 -0.12
N GLU A 100 11.78 2.92 0.11
CA GLU A 100 13.18 3.24 0.44
C GLU A 100 13.63 2.55 1.74
N HIS A 101 12.76 2.53 2.75
CA HIS A 101 13.09 1.96 4.06
C HIS A 101 13.10 0.42 4.06
N TYR A 102 12.11 -0.21 3.42
CA TYR A 102 11.93 -1.68 3.46
C TYR A 102 12.50 -2.41 2.25
N GLY A 103 12.73 -1.74 1.13
CA GLY A 103 13.33 -2.32 -0.07
C GLY A 103 12.43 -3.28 -0.85
N PHE A 104 11.10 -3.26 -0.64
CA PHE A 104 10.17 -4.13 -1.37
C PHE A 104 9.92 -3.64 -2.81
N GLY A 105 9.61 -4.59 -3.72
CA GLY A 105 9.03 -4.30 -5.01
C GLY A 105 7.56 -3.90 -4.88
N ILE A 106 7.04 -3.12 -5.83
CA ILE A 106 5.62 -2.74 -5.86
C ILE A 106 5.02 -3.14 -7.21
N LEU A 107 3.90 -3.85 -7.17
CA LEU A 107 3.01 -4.03 -8.30
C LEU A 107 1.67 -3.38 -7.96
N PHE A 108 1.21 -2.43 -8.77
CA PHE A 108 -0.08 -1.80 -8.51
C PHE A 108 -0.91 -1.63 -9.79
N ILE A 109 -2.23 -1.62 -9.61
CA ILE A 109 -3.20 -1.30 -10.63
C ILE A 109 -3.74 0.08 -10.31
N GLU A 110 -3.68 1.00 -11.25
CA GLU A 110 -4.17 2.37 -11.12
C GLU A 110 -4.57 2.95 -12.47
N HIS A 111 -5.54 3.83 -12.44
CA HIS A 111 -5.97 4.60 -13.60
C HIS A 111 -5.66 6.11 -13.47
N ARG A 112 -5.26 6.57 -12.30
CA ARG A 112 -4.86 7.96 -12.06
C ARG A 112 -3.43 8.20 -12.54
N MET A 113 -3.29 8.89 -13.66
CA MET A 113 -1.99 9.14 -14.31
C MET A 113 -0.95 9.77 -13.37
N ARG A 114 -1.39 10.62 -12.40
CA ARG A 114 -0.50 11.22 -11.41
C ARG A 114 0.20 10.15 -10.55
N VAL A 115 -0.54 9.18 -10.03
CA VAL A 115 0.01 8.10 -9.20
C VAL A 115 0.90 7.20 -10.04
N VAL A 116 0.43 6.86 -11.24
CA VAL A 116 1.19 6.03 -12.20
C VAL A 116 2.52 6.68 -12.51
N ASN A 117 2.55 7.95 -12.90
CA ASN A 117 3.78 8.65 -13.28
C ASN A 117 4.78 8.81 -12.13
N GLU A 118 4.28 9.03 -10.91
CA GLU A 118 5.12 9.27 -9.74
C GLU A 118 5.71 8.01 -9.10
N LEU A 119 5.04 6.85 -9.26
CA LEU A 119 5.42 5.61 -8.57
C LEU A 119 5.96 4.54 -9.51
N SER A 120 5.63 4.56 -10.84
CA SER A 120 6.03 3.50 -11.75
C SER A 120 7.43 3.70 -12.29
N GLU A 121 8.17 2.61 -12.38
CA GLU A 121 9.40 2.49 -13.17
C GLU A 121 9.14 1.85 -14.53
N TYR A 122 8.05 1.07 -14.64
CA TYR A 122 7.60 0.42 -15.86
C TYR A 122 6.08 0.26 -15.83
N ILE A 123 5.42 0.44 -16.97
CA ILE A 123 3.95 0.44 -17.08
C ILE A 123 3.53 -0.59 -18.12
N TYR A 124 2.51 -1.37 -17.79
CA TYR A 124 1.72 -2.19 -18.72
C TYR A 124 0.33 -1.56 -18.83
N VAL A 125 -0.09 -1.17 -20.03
CA VAL A 125 -1.42 -0.63 -20.28
C VAL A 125 -2.32 -1.72 -20.82
N ILE A 126 -3.40 -2.01 -20.09
CA ILE A 126 -4.36 -3.04 -20.44
C ILE A 126 -5.68 -2.35 -20.79
N ASN A 127 -6.27 -2.72 -21.95
CA ASN A 127 -7.56 -2.23 -22.39
C ASN A 127 -8.44 -3.41 -22.79
N PHE A 128 -9.64 -3.55 -22.20
CA PHE A 128 -10.57 -4.68 -22.39
C PHE A 128 -9.94 -6.07 -22.25
N GLY A 129 -8.88 -6.20 -21.42
CA GLY A 129 -8.18 -7.47 -21.18
C GLY A 129 -6.97 -7.71 -22.09
N ASP A 130 -6.77 -6.92 -23.11
CA ASP A 130 -5.64 -7.00 -24.02
C ASP A 130 -4.54 -6.00 -23.65
N LEU A 131 -3.27 -6.38 -23.85
CA LEU A 131 -2.13 -5.47 -23.70
C LEU A 131 -2.12 -4.44 -24.83
N LEU A 132 -2.34 -3.17 -24.50
CA LEU A 132 -2.33 -2.07 -25.46
C LEU A 132 -0.90 -1.62 -25.77
N THR A 133 -0.14 -1.32 -24.72
CA THR A 133 1.27 -0.91 -24.82
C THR A 133 1.99 -1.16 -23.52
N GLU A 134 3.33 -1.08 -23.55
CA GLU A 134 4.17 -1.20 -22.34
C GLU A 134 5.45 -0.37 -22.47
N GLY A 135 6.04 0.02 -21.35
CA GLY A 135 7.32 0.72 -21.37
C GLY A 135 7.55 1.61 -20.16
N LEU A 136 8.54 2.47 -20.30
CA LEU A 136 8.82 3.53 -19.33
C LEU A 136 7.68 4.56 -19.28
N PRO A 137 7.43 5.21 -18.13
CA PRO A 137 6.35 6.20 -18.01
C PRO A 137 6.34 7.26 -19.12
N GLU A 138 7.50 7.85 -19.43
CA GLU A 138 7.63 8.88 -20.46
C GLU A 138 7.15 8.42 -21.85
N LYS A 139 7.36 7.15 -22.18
CA LYS A 139 6.91 6.57 -23.46
C LYS A 139 5.41 6.35 -23.45
N VAL A 140 4.91 5.76 -22.37
CA VAL A 140 3.51 5.31 -22.26
C VAL A 140 2.54 6.49 -22.19
N VAL A 141 2.85 7.54 -21.42
CA VAL A 141 1.97 8.71 -21.29
C VAL A 141 1.84 9.53 -22.58
N ASN A 142 2.80 9.39 -23.49
CA ASN A 142 2.78 10.08 -24.80
C ASN A 142 2.29 9.18 -25.93
N ASP A 143 1.89 7.95 -25.64
CA ASP A 143 1.36 7.01 -26.63
C ASP A 143 -0.04 7.45 -27.09
N PRO A 144 -0.26 7.69 -28.40
CA PRO A 144 -1.56 8.15 -28.91
C PRO A 144 -2.71 7.19 -28.60
N GLU A 145 -2.45 5.88 -28.53
CA GLU A 145 -3.48 4.87 -28.20
C GLU A 145 -3.87 4.94 -26.72
N VAL A 146 -2.91 5.20 -25.82
CA VAL A 146 -3.16 5.43 -24.39
C VAL A 146 -3.95 6.73 -24.18
N ILE A 147 -3.54 7.82 -24.85
CA ILE A 147 -4.23 9.10 -24.80
C ILE A 147 -5.70 8.93 -25.22
N LYS A 148 -5.92 8.23 -26.34
CA LYS A 148 -7.27 7.97 -26.84
C LYS A 148 -8.10 7.10 -25.90
N ALA A 149 -7.50 6.09 -25.26
CA ALA A 149 -8.22 5.14 -24.42
C ALA A 149 -8.52 5.66 -23.00
N TYR A 150 -7.66 6.54 -22.45
CA TYR A 150 -7.73 6.94 -21.05
C TYR A 150 -7.79 8.45 -20.80
N LEU A 151 -7.25 9.28 -21.69
CA LEU A 151 -7.21 10.74 -21.51
C LEU A 151 -8.22 11.48 -22.41
N GLY A 152 -8.69 10.84 -23.48
CA GLY A 152 -9.74 11.41 -24.34
C GLY A 152 -11.14 11.41 -23.71
N GLU A 153 -11.38 10.61 -22.68
CA GLU A 153 -12.69 10.53 -21.99
C GLU A 153 -12.83 11.60 -20.87
N GLU A 154 -11.75 12.20 -20.39
CA GLU A 154 -11.83 13.25 -19.37
C GLU A 154 -12.29 14.60 -19.92
N GLU A 155 -12.11 14.90 -21.21
CA GLU A 155 -12.58 16.16 -21.83
C GLU A 155 -14.09 16.17 -22.08
N ASP A 156 -14.78 15.02 -22.13
CA ASP A 156 -16.23 14.95 -22.36
C ASP A 156 -17.07 15.00 -21.06
N GLN A 157 -16.44 15.09 -19.88
CA GLN A 157 -17.14 15.16 -18.56
C GLN A 157 -17.02 16.50 -17.84
N ALA A 158 -16.53 17.57 -18.48
CA ALA A 158 -16.38 18.90 -17.92
C ALA A 158 -17.52 19.85 -18.30
#